data_05c4ceed33e745aaa14a7eba422d5f78
#
_entry.id   05c4ceed33e745aaa14a7eba422d5f78
#
_cell.length_a   1.000
_cell.length_b   1.000
_cell.length_c   1.000
_cell.angle_alpha   90.00
_cell.angle_beta   90.00
_cell.angle_gamma   90.00
#
_symmetry.space_group_name_H-M   'P 1'
#
loop_
_entity.id
_entity.type
_entity.pdbx_description
1 polymer ?
#
loop_
_entity_poly.entity_id
_entity_poly.type
_entity_poly.pdbx_seq_one_letter_code
_entity_poly.pdbx_strand_id
1 'polypeptide(L)'
;MLFAAGVGIGMTFYGAAEPLSYYTGVFGTPLGVTPGTEEAYRLAFSATIFHWGISGWSVYAIIGLSLAFFSYNWNLPLTIRSIFYPILGDKIWSWQGDLIDIIAVLATLFGLATSLGLGAQQAASGLSLIHI
;
A
#
# COMPACT_ATOMS: atom_id res chain seq x y z
N MET A 1 1.22 -2.05 -14.73
CA MET A 1 -0.26 -2.21 -14.83
C MET A 1 -0.86 -2.93 -13.63
N LEU A 2 -0.35 -4.08 -13.17
CA LEU A 2 -0.89 -4.80 -12.00
C LEU A 2 -0.89 -3.97 -10.70
N PHE A 3 0.16 -3.23 -10.42
CA PHE A 3 0.24 -2.33 -9.28
C PHE A 3 -0.86 -1.27 -9.32
N ALA A 4 -1.06 -0.61 -10.48
CA ALA A 4 -2.09 0.41 -10.63
C ALA A 4 -3.51 -0.15 -10.45
N ALA A 5 -3.77 -1.37 -10.91
CA ALA A 5 -5.03 -2.05 -10.68
C ALA A 5 -5.26 -2.33 -9.18
N GLY A 6 -4.25 -2.85 -8.48
CA GLY A 6 -4.34 -3.12 -7.03
C GLY A 6 -4.58 -1.85 -6.21
N VAL A 7 -3.84 -0.77 -6.50
CA VAL A 7 -4.02 0.52 -5.83
C VAL A 7 -5.38 1.13 -6.15
N GLY A 8 -5.84 1.08 -7.41
CA GLY A 8 -7.15 1.59 -7.81
C GLY A 8 -8.29 0.92 -7.06
N ILE A 9 -8.26 -0.41 -6.92
CA ILE A 9 -9.22 -1.18 -6.13
C ILE A 9 -9.17 -0.74 -4.65
N GLY A 10 -7.97 -0.65 -4.06
CA GLY A 10 -7.79 -0.22 -2.69
C GLY A 10 -8.36 1.17 -2.44
N MET A 11 -8.05 2.14 -3.28
CA MET A 11 -8.56 3.51 -3.16
C MET A 11 -10.08 3.58 -3.29
N THR A 12 -10.67 2.83 -4.21
CA THR A 12 -12.12 2.82 -4.41
C THR A 12 -12.85 2.21 -3.19
N PHE A 13 -12.31 1.14 -2.63
CA PHE A 13 -12.89 0.46 -1.47
C PHE A 13 -12.69 1.28 -0.18
N TYR A 14 -11.44 1.60 0.14
CA TYR A 14 -11.09 2.26 1.41
C TYR A 14 -11.41 3.74 1.44
N GLY A 15 -11.57 4.40 0.28
CA GLY A 15 -11.97 5.80 0.21
C GLY A 15 -13.31 6.09 0.91
N ALA A 16 -14.22 5.10 0.92
CA ALA A 16 -15.48 5.19 1.64
C ALA A 16 -15.47 4.40 2.96
N ALA A 17 -14.89 3.19 2.95
CA ALA A 17 -14.93 2.27 4.09
C ALA A 17 -14.12 2.78 5.28
N GLU A 18 -12.97 3.39 5.04
CA GLU A 18 -12.08 3.84 6.11
C GLU A 18 -12.65 5.01 6.92
N PRO A 19 -13.08 6.14 6.31
CA PRO A 19 -13.67 7.23 7.10
C PRO A 19 -14.96 6.79 7.82
N LEU A 20 -15.75 5.90 7.22
CA LEU A 20 -16.94 5.37 7.87
C LEU A 20 -16.58 4.49 9.08
N SER A 21 -15.56 3.64 8.96
CA SER A 21 -15.07 2.80 10.06
C SER A 21 -14.54 3.62 11.23
N TYR A 22 -13.80 4.68 10.96
CA TYR A 22 -13.31 5.60 11.98
C TYR A 22 -14.45 6.39 12.65
N TYR A 23 -15.43 6.83 11.88
CA TYR A 23 -16.59 7.56 12.42
C TYR A 23 -17.46 6.67 13.32
N THR A 24 -17.72 5.44 12.90
CA THR A 24 -18.56 4.50 13.66
C THR A 24 -17.80 3.78 14.78
N GLY A 25 -16.48 3.81 14.77
CA GLY A 25 -15.62 3.19 15.78
C GLY A 25 -15.56 1.66 15.68
N VAL A 26 -15.88 1.05 14.52
CA VAL A 26 -15.85 -0.41 14.32
C VAL A 26 -14.48 -1.02 14.65
N PHE A 27 -13.41 -0.33 14.30
CA PHE A 27 -12.02 -0.73 14.63
C PHE A 27 -11.34 0.27 15.59
N GLY A 28 -12.13 1.05 16.31
CA GLY A 28 -11.68 2.17 17.14
C GLY A 28 -11.74 3.51 16.40
N THR A 29 -11.75 4.58 17.18
CA THR A 29 -11.72 5.95 16.65
C THR A 29 -10.32 6.53 16.71
N PRO A 30 -9.90 7.38 15.75
CA PRO A 30 -8.66 8.12 15.88
C PRO A 30 -8.64 8.92 17.18
N LEU A 31 -7.51 8.89 17.90
CA LEU A 31 -7.30 9.59 19.18
C LEU A 31 -8.31 9.24 20.28
N GLY A 32 -9.08 8.17 20.14
CA GLY A 32 -10.01 7.71 21.18
C GLY A 32 -11.25 8.58 21.38
N VAL A 33 -11.65 9.38 20.39
CA VAL A 33 -12.88 10.17 20.47
C VAL A 33 -14.14 9.31 20.47
N THR A 34 -15.25 9.83 21.00
CA THR A 34 -16.52 9.12 21.03
C THR A 34 -17.08 8.94 19.62
N PRO A 35 -17.42 7.69 19.21
CA PRO A 35 -17.99 7.42 17.89
C PRO A 35 -19.29 8.21 17.64
N GLY A 36 -19.52 8.59 16.38
CA GLY A 36 -20.74 9.25 15.95
C GLY A 36 -20.84 10.73 16.32
N THR A 37 -19.78 11.32 16.88
CA THR A 37 -19.73 12.75 17.19
C THR A 37 -19.21 13.57 16.02
N GLU A 38 -19.45 14.90 16.06
CA GLU A 38 -18.88 15.84 15.08
C GLU A 38 -17.34 15.81 15.09
N GLU A 39 -16.74 15.61 16.25
CA GLU A 39 -15.30 15.46 16.38
C GLU A 39 -14.81 14.15 15.71
N ALA A 40 -15.52 13.04 15.93
CA ALA A 40 -15.22 11.78 15.25
C ALA A 40 -15.33 11.91 13.72
N TYR A 41 -16.31 12.65 13.22
CA TYR A 41 -16.47 12.93 11.80
C TYR A 41 -15.24 13.64 11.21
N ARG A 42 -14.81 14.74 11.85
CA ARG A 42 -13.64 15.50 11.39
C ARG A 42 -12.35 14.69 11.46
N LEU A 43 -12.15 13.98 12.56
CA LEU A 43 -10.97 13.14 12.75
C LEU A 43 -10.94 11.93 11.81
N ALA A 44 -12.09 11.35 11.48
CA ALA A 44 -12.18 10.25 10.52
C ALA A 44 -11.64 10.65 9.14
N PHE A 45 -12.04 11.79 8.62
CA PHE A 45 -11.50 12.30 7.36
C PHE A 45 -10.03 12.67 7.45
N SER A 46 -9.62 13.35 8.51
CA SER A 46 -8.22 13.74 8.72
C SER A 46 -7.30 12.52 8.80
N ALA A 47 -7.72 11.47 9.51
CA ALA A 47 -6.97 10.23 9.63
C ALA A 47 -6.88 9.49 8.29
N THR A 48 -7.97 9.43 7.54
CA THR A 48 -7.99 8.81 6.20
C THR A 48 -7.06 9.56 5.23
N ILE A 49 -7.13 10.90 5.20
CA ILE A 49 -6.23 11.71 4.36
C ILE A 49 -4.77 11.55 4.79
N PHE A 50 -4.50 11.48 6.08
CA PHE A 50 -3.14 11.24 6.60
C PHE A 50 -2.63 9.86 6.17
N HIS A 51 -3.44 8.81 6.29
CA HIS A 51 -3.09 7.44 5.93
C HIS A 51 -2.81 7.29 4.43
N TRP A 52 -3.67 7.86 3.58
CA TRP A 52 -3.55 7.79 2.12
C TRP A 52 -2.77 8.94 1.49
N GLY A 53 -2.32 9.90 2.29
CA GLY A 53 -1.53 11.04 1.84
C GLY A 53 -0.03 10.74 1.77
N ILE A 54 0.78 11.78 1.91
CA ILE A 54 2.24 11.73 1.80
C ILE A 54 2.84 10.67 2.74
N SER A 55 2.29 10.49 3.93
CA SER A 55 2.77 9.53 4.91
C SER A 55 2.79 8.10 4.36
N GLY A 56 1.68 7.65 3.76
CA GLY A 56 1.59 6.32 3.15
C GLY A 56 2.45 6.18 1.88
N TRP A 57 2.47 7.20 1.04
CA TRP A 57 3.19 7.18 -0.23
C TRP A 57 4.70 7.42 -0.10
N SER A 58 5.18 7.92 1.04
CA SER A 58 6.61 8.15 1.27
C SER A 58 7.44 6.87 1.12
N VAL A 59 6.91 5.72 1.54
CA VAL A 59 7.59 4.43 1.39
C VAL A 59 7.84 4.10 -0.08
N TYR A 60 6.83 4.28 -0.92
CA TYR A 60 6.94 4.06 -2.37
C TYR A 60 7.89 5.06 -3.02
N ALA A 61 7.82 6.33 -2.60
CA ALA A 61 8.72 7.37 -3.10
C ALA A 61 10.19 7.05 -2.77
N ILE A 62 10.48 6.62 -1.55
CA ILE A 62 11.85 6.25 -1.14
C ILE A 62 12.36 5.07 -1.97
N ILE A 63 11.56 4.02 -2.13
CA ILE A 63 11.94 2.85 -2.93
C ILE A 63 12.14 3.24 -4.39
N GLY A 64 11.20 3.98 -4.97
CA GLY A 64 11.27 4.42 -6.37
C GLY A 64 12.48 5.32 -6.65
N LEU A 65 12.75 6.29 -5.78
CA LEU A 65 13.91 7.17 -5.89
C LEU A 65 15.22 6.39 -5.72
N SER A 66 15.28 5.44 -4.79
CA SER A 66 16.47 4.61 -4.58
C SER A 66 16.74 3.73 -5.81
N LEU A 67 15.72 3.07 -6.35
CA LEU A 67 15.83 2.28 -7.57
C LEU A 67 16.32 3.13 -8.74
N ALA A 68 15.72 4.31 -8.94
CA ALA A 68 16.15 5.24 -9.99
C ALA A 68 17.59 5.69 -9.78
N PHE A 69 17.95 6.09 -8.57
CA PHE A 69 19.32 6.54 -8.26
C PHE A 69 20.37 5.47 -8.55
N PHE A 70 20.19 4.26 -8.03
CA PHE A 70 21.19 3.20 -8.23
C PHE A 70 21.19 2.66 -9.66
N SER A 71 20.05 2.64 -10.35
CA SER A 71 20.00 2.21 -11.74
C SER A 71 20.60 3.24 -12.69
N TYR A 72 20.23 4.52 -12.59
CA TYR A 72 20.68 5.53 -13.56
C TYR A 72 22.06 6.11 -13.25
N ASN A 73 22.46 6.23 -11.98
CA ASN A 73 23.75 6.82 -11.64
C ASN A 73 24.86 5.79 -11.44
N TRP A 74 24.51 4.56 -11.00
CA TRP A 74 25.49 3.51 -10.72
C TRP A 74 25.43 2.35 -11.72
N ASN A 75 24.52 2.41 -12.70
CA ASN A 75 24.30 1.38 -13.71
C ASN A 75 24.01 -0.02 -13.10
N LEU A 76 23.40 -0.06 -11.92
CA LEU A 76 22.96 -1.30 -11.30
C LEU A 76 21.61 -1.75 -11.91
N PRO A 77 21.30 -3.05 -11.88
CA PRO A 77 20.01 -3.54 -12.34
C PRO A 77 18.83 -2.91 -11.59
N LEU A 78 17.70 -2.77 -12.28
CA LEU A 78 16.47 -2.23 -11.68
C LEU A 78 15.79 -3.32 -10.83
N THR A 79 16.44 -3.72 -9.74
CA THR A 79 15.99 -4.75 -8.78
C THR A 79 16.13 -4.24 -7.36
N ILE A 80 15.35 -4.78 -6.43
CA ILE A 80 15.35 -4.34 -5.03
C ILE A 80 16.72 -4.58 -4.38
N ARG A 81 17.45 -5.64 -4.76
CA ARG A 81 18.81 -5.91 -4.25
C ARG A 81 19.78 -4.75 -4.48
N SER A 82 19.61 -4.01 -5.60
CA SER A 82 20.49 -2.90 -5.96
C SER A 82 20.46 -1.74 -4.96
N ILE A 83 19.34 -1.53 -4.26
CA ILE A 83 19.20 -0.52 -3.22
C ILE A 83 20.14 -0.80 -2.04
N PHE A 84 20.47 -2.06 -1.80
CA PHE A 84 21.32 -2.49 -0.69
C PHE A 84 22.81 -2.52 -1.03
N TYR A 85 23.18 -2.15 -2.25
CA TYR A 85 24.58 -2.15 -2.66
C TYR A 85 25.51 -1.33 -1.74
N PRO A 86 25.14 -0.14 -1.23
CA PRO A 86 25.99 0.62 -0.32
C PRO A 86 26.28 -0.09 1.02
N ILE A 87 25.42 -1.01 1.41
CA ILE A 87 25.52 -1.74 2.68
C ILE A 87 26.21 -3.09 2.47
N LEU A 88 25.84 -3.82 1.43
CA LEU A 88 26.28 -5.18 1.18
C LEU A 88 27.43 -5.29 0.17
N GLY A 89 27.67 -4.23 -0.62
CA GLY A 89 28.67 -4.26 -1.69
C GLY A 89 28.38 -5.39 -2.68
N ASP A 90 29.44 -6.08 -3.13
CA ASP A 90 29.33 -7.19 -4.10
C ASP A 90 28.56 -8.40 -3.58
N LYS A 91 28.24 -8.46 -2.29
CA LYS A 91 27.41 -9.52 -1.72
C LYS A 91 25.97 -9.52 -2.25
N ILE A 92 25.52 -8.42 -2.85
CA ILE A 92 24.21 -8.40 -3.52
C ILE A 92 24.12 -9.39 -4.68
N TRP A 93 25.26 -9.85 -5.23
CA TRP A 93 25.32 -10.85 -6.30
C TRP A 93 25.37 -12.29 -5.79
N SER A 94 25.29 -12.46 -4.46
CA SER A 94 25.28 -13.75 -3.80
C SER A 94 23.88 -14.08 -3.24
N TRP A 95 23.78 -15.14 -2.47
CA TRP A 95 22.55 -15.60 -1.86
C TRP A 95 21.83 -14.51 -1.01
N GLN A 96 22.56 -13.53 -0.47
CA GLN A 96 21.94 -12.42 0.28
C GLN A 96 21.07 -11.53 -0.63
N GLY A 97 21.55 -11.24 -1.84
CA GLY A 97 20.77 -10.51 -2.84
C GLY A 97 19.56 -11.33 -3.34
N ASP A 98 19.75 -12.63 -3.53
CA ASP A 98 18.66 -13.53 -3.92
C ASP A 98 17.56 -13.57 -2.84
N LEU A 99 17.94 -13.59 -1.57
CA LEU A 99 16.99 -13.53 -0.45
C LEU A 99 16.20 -12.21 -0.45
N ILE A 100 16.86 -11.08 -0.71
CA ILE A 100 16.19 -9.77 -0.80
C ILE A 100 15.15 -9.78 -1.92
N ASP A 101 15.51 -10.26 -3.10
CA ASP A 101 14.59 -10.29 -4.25
C ASP A 101 13.45 -11.30 -4.02
N ILE A 102 13.69 -12.43 -3.39
CA ILE A 102 12.63 -13.40 -3.01
C ILE A 102 11.63 -12.74 -2.06
N ILE A 103 12.10 -12.05 -1.03
CA ILE A 103 11.22 -11.33 -0.09
C ILE A 103 10.39 -10.27 -0.83
N ALA A 104 11.00 -9.52 -1.74
CA ALA A 104 10.32 -8.50 -2.53
C ALA A 104 9.23 -9.12 -3.44
N VAL A 105 9.51 -10.25 -4.07
CA VAL A 105 8.55 -10.99 -4.89
C VAL A 105 7.39 -11.50 -4.03
N LEU A 106 7.67 -12.12 -2.89
CA LEU A 106 6.63 -12.61 -1.98
C LEU A 106 5.75 -11.48 -1.47
N ALA A 107 6.33 -10.35 -1.05
CA ALA A 107 5.57 -9.17 -0.62
C ALA A 107 4.65 -8.66 -1.72
N THR A 108 5.13 -8.61 -2.97
CA THR A 108 4.33 -8.21 -4.13
C THR A 108 3.19 -9.18 -4.41
N LEU A 109 3.45 -10.50 -4.35
CA LEU A 109 2.43 -11.54 -4.57
C LEU A 109 1.32 -11.47 -3.53
N PHE A 110 1.67 -11.38 -2.25
CA PHE A 110 0.68 -11.29 -1.16
C PHE A 110 -0.12 -9.99 -1.23
N GLY A 111 0.53 -8.85 -1.49
CA GLY A 111 -0.16 -7.57 -1.66
C GLY A 111 -1.13 -7.57 -2.85
N LEU A 112 -0.71 -8.16 -3.98
CA LEU A 112 -1.56 -8.28 -5.17
C LEU A 112 -2.74 -9.23 -4.91
N ALA A 113 -2.52 -10.38 -4.28
CA ALA A 113 -3.57 -11.35 -3.98
C ALA A 113 -4.65 -10.72 -3.08
N THR A 114 -4.26 -9.97 -2.05
CA THR A 114 -5.18 -9.26 -1.16
C THR A 114 -6.00 -8.22 -1.93
N SER A 115 -5.35 -7.39 -2.75
CA SER A 115 -6.03 -6.35 -3.53
C SER A 115 -7.00 -6.93 -4.55
N LEU A 116 -6.62 -7.99 -5.28
CA LEU A 116 -7.51 -8.67 -6.22
C LEU A 116 -8.68 -9.34 -5.51
N GLY A 117 -8.47 -9.92 -4.33
CA GLY A 117 -9.54 -10.52 -3.51
C GLY A 117 -10.60 -9.48 -3.12
N LEU A 118 -10.17 -8.33 -2.60
CA LEU A 118 -11.06 -7.22 -2.27
C LEU A 118 -11.81 -6.69 -3.50
N GLY A 119 -11.12 -6.55 -4.64
CA GLY A 119 -11.74 -6.10 -5.88
C GLY A 119 -12.79 -7.07 -6.41
N ALA A 120 -12.53 -8.39 -6.32
CA ALA A 120 -13.51 -9.41 -6.70
C ALA A 120 -14.75 -9.37 -5.81
N GLN A 121 -14.58 -9.22 -4.49
CA GLN A 121 -15.69 -9.09 -3.56
C GLN A 121 -16.52 -7.83 -3.83
N GLN A 122 -15.87 -6.70 -4.09
CA GLN A 122 -16.54 -5.44 -4.41
C GLN A 122 -17.33 -5.54 -5.72
N ALA A 123 -16.76 -6.14 -6.76
CA ALA A 123 -17.44 -6.38 -8.02
C ALA A 123 -18.64 -7.31 -7.85
N ALA A 124 -18.50 -8.40 -7.11
CA ALA A 124 -19.58 -9.35 -6.83
C ALA A 124 -20.73 -8.67 -6.05
N SER A 125 -20.40 -7.85 -5.05
CA SER A 125 -21.40 -7.10 -4.28
C SER A 125 -22.13 -6.07 -5.17
N GLY A 126 -21.42 -5.37 -6.03
CA GLY A 126 -22.02 -4.44 -6.99
C GLY A 126 -22.98 -5.12 -7.97
N LEU A 127 -22.58 -6.28 -8.50
CA LEU A 127 -23.41 -7.06 -9.40
C LEU A 127 -24.67 -7.60 -8.71
N SER A 128 -24.56 -8.03 -7.46
CA SER A 128 -25.72 -8.52 -6.71
C SER A 128 -26.78 -7.44 -6.48
N LEU A 129 -26.37 -6.18 -6.34
CA LEU A 129 -27.29 -5.04 -6.20
C LEU A 129 -28.03 -4.67 -7.50
N ILE A 130 -27.45 -5.02 -8.64
CA ILE A 130 -28.07 -4.74 -9.97
C ILE A 130 -29.11 -5.81 -10.32
N HIS A 131 -29.03 -6.99 -9.75
CA HIS A 131 -29.93 -8.12 -10.02
C HIS A 131 -31.14 -8.20 -9.08
N ILE A 132 -31.39 -7.18 -8.26
CA ILE A 132 -32.65 -7.00 -7.53
C ILE A 132 -33.58 -6.21 -8.42
#